data_1458430e210fb7db3f50e70421b98b3d
#
_entry.id   1458430e210fb7db3f50e70421b98b3d
#
_cell.length_a   1.000
_cell.length_b   1.000
_cell.length_c   1.000
_cell.angle_alpha   90.00
_cell.angle_beta   90.00
_cell.angle_gamma   90.00
#
_symmetry.space_group_name_H-M   'P 1'
#
loop_
_entity.id
_entity.type
_entity.pdbx_description
1 polymer ?
#
loop_
_entity_poly.entity_id
_entity_poly.type
_entity_poly.pdbx_seq_one_letter_code
_entity_poly.pdbx_strand_id
1 'polypeptide(L)'
;MGATSGIGLEVARVLASKGWGIGIAGRRQERLDEILRNTPGIIATECIDVTSNDAPERLLRLIQKTGGIDLYFHSSGIGYQNTELDMERELATVETNAVGMTRMVGAAFHYFEQHPEHKTQIAVISSIARTKGLGAAPAYSSTKRYTSHYLECLTQLCHIRHINHISLHDIRPGFVRTPLIDGSSYPLQMDATQVARQIMRGLERQQAVITIDWRYRLLVALWHLIPRWLWVRLPIA
;
A
#
# COMPACT_ATOMS: atom_id res chain seq x y z
N MET A 1 7.11 -4.34 0.91
CA MET A 1 6.29 -5.00 1.96
C MET A 1 4.97 -5.48 1.36
N GLY A 2 4.52 -6.73 1.63
CA GLY A 2 3.35 -7.34 1.00
C GLY A 2 3.58 -7.84 -0.43
N ALA A 3 4.79 -8.34 -0.72
CA ALA A 3 5.23 -8.68 -2.07
C ALA A 3 5.08 -10.16 -2.45
N THR A 4 4.32 -10.97 -1.69
CA THR A 4 4.11 -12.38 -2.00
C THR A 4 3.00 -12.64 -3.04
N SER A 5 2.23 -11.61 -3.40
CA SER A 5 1.16 -11.68 -4.42
C SER A 5 0.66 -10.29 -4.83
N GLY A 6 -0.24 -10.24 -5.81
CA GLY A 6 -0.99 -9.03 -6.18
C GLY A 6 -0.11 -7.84 -6.59
N ILE A 7 -0.55 -6.62 -6.24
CA ILE A 7 0.11 -5.38 -6.65
C ILE A 7 1.56 -5.32 -6.15
N GLY A 8 1.83 -5.74 -4.90
CA GLY A 8 3.17 -5.69 -4.32
C GLY A 8 4.18 -6.55 -5.07
N LEU A 9 3.79 -7.76 -5.50
CA LEU A 9 4.64 -8.64 -6.30
C LEU A 9 4.88 -8.04 -7.70
N GLU A 10 3.84 -7.53 -8.36
CA GLU A 10 3.98 -6.96 -9.70
C GLU A 10 4.82 -5.68 -9.71
N VAL A 11 4.72 -4.83 -8.68
CA VAL A 11 5.61 -3.67 -8.52
C VAL A 11 7.05 -4.12 -8.34
N ALA A 12 7.31 -5.14 -7.49
CA ALA A 12 8.65 -5.69 -7.30
C ALA A 12 9.24 -6.21 -8.62
N ARG A 13 8.45 -6.94 -9.43
CA ARG A 13 8.88 -7.43 -10.76
C ARG A 13 9.18 -6.30 -11.74
N VAL A 14 8.34 -5.27 -11.79
CA VAL A 14 8.55 -4.12 -12.67
C VAL A 14 9.82 -3.36 -12.28
N LEU A 15 10.07 -3.16 -11.00
CA LEU A 15 11.31 -2.53 -10.51
C LEU A 15 12.54 -3.38 -10.83
N ALA A 16 12.49 -4.69 -10.56
CA ALA A 16 13.56 -5.63 -10.88
C ALA A 16 13.90 -5.62 -12.38
N SER A 17 12.89 -5.60 -13.26
CA SER A 17 13.09 -5.51 -14.71
C SER A 17 13.73 -4.19 -15.19
N LYS A 18 13.71 -3.15 -14.35
CA LYS A 18 14.39 -1.87 -14.58
C LYS A 18 15.80 -1.82 -13.97
N GLY A 19 16.31 -2.93 -13.46
CA GLY A 19 17.65 -3.03 -12.90
C GLY A 19 17.78 -2.65 -11.42
N TRP A 20 16.66 -2.47 -10.70
CA TRP A 20 16.70 -2.23 -9.26
C TRP A 20 16.99 -3.52 -8.49
N GLY A 21 17.82 -3.44 -7.44
CA GLY A 21 17.94 -4.48 -6.44
C GLY A 21 16.77 -4.43 -5.46
N ILE A 22 15.97 -5.49 -5.37
CA ILE A 22 14.72 -5.49 -4.62
C ILE A 22 14.78 -6.42 -3.42
N GLY A 23 14.59 -5.87 -2.23
CA GLY A 23 14.23 -6.61 -1.03
C GLY A 23 12.72 -6.81 -0.94
N ILE A 24 12.25 -8.04 -0.76
CA ILE A 24 10.82 -8.34 -0.61
C ILE A 24 10.48 -8.90 0.76
N ALA A 25 9.30 -8.55 1.26
CA ALA A 25 8.81 -9.08 2.53
C ALA A 25 7.31 -9.41 2.50
N GLY A 26 6.93 -10.35 3.35
CA GLY A 26 5.57 -10.83 3.55
C GLY A 26 5.53 -11.96 4.57
N ARG A 27 4.35 -12.53 4.84
CA ARG A 27 4.15 -13.55 5.86
C ARG A 27 4.46 -14.98 5.41
N ARG A 28 4.56 -15.24 4.12
CA ARG A 28 4.68 -16.59 3.53
C ARG A 28 6.13 -16.85 3.11
N GLN A 29 6.91 -17.45 3.99
CA GLN A 29 8.34 -17.70 3.76
C GLN A 29 8.59 -18.50 2.48
N GLU A 30 7.91 -19.62 2.30
CA GLU A 30 8.08 -20.49 1.12
C GLU A 30 7.85 -19.71 -0.19
N ARG A 31 6.85 -18.81 -0.19
CA ARG A 31 6.56 -17.99 -1.36
C ARG A 31 7.63 -16.92 -1.60
N LEU A 32 8.20 -16.36 -0.55
CA LEU A 32 9.34 -15.44 -0.65
C LEU A 32 10.57 -16.14 -1.26
N ASP A 33 10.87 -17.36 -0.81
CA ASP A 33 11.99 -18.15 -1.30
C ASP A 33 11.82 -18.57 -2.77
N GLU A 34 10.59 -18.92 -3.15
CA GLU A 34 10.24 -19.19 -4.55
C GLU A 34 10.47 -17.96 -5.44
N ILE A 35 9.99 -16.80 -5.00
CA ILE A 35 10.13 -15.54 -5.77
C ILE A 35 11.59 -15.14 -5.88
N LEU A 36 12.37 -15.27 -4.80
CA LEU A 36 13.81 -14.98 -4.79
C LEU A 36 14.55 -15.83 -5.83
N ARG A 37 14.25 -17.13 -5.91
CA ARG A 37 14.90 -18.03 -6.87
C ARG A 37 14.51 -17.76 -8.31
N ASN A 38 13.26 -17.35 -8.56
CA ASN A 38 12.67 -17.31 -9.90
C ASN A 38 12.55 -15.89 -10.48
N THR A 39 12.96 -14.85 -9.77
CA THR A 39 12.82 -13.46 -10.25
C THR A 39 14.17 -12.73 -10.15
N PRO A 40 14.92 -12.62 -11.26
CA PRO A 40 16.14 -11.83 -11.30
C PRO A 40 15.90 -10.41 -10.81
N GLY A 41 16.84 -9.86 -10.03
CA GLY A 41 16.70 -8.52 -9.42
C GLY A 41 16.04 -8.54 -8.02
N ILE A 42 15.39 -9.63 -7.61
CA ILE A 42 15.06 -9.83 -6.19
C ILE A 42 16.32 -10.35 -5.50
N ILE A 43 16.88 -9.56 -4.58
CA ILE A 43 18.20 -9.82 -3.99
C ILE A 43 18.14 -10.22 -2.52
N ALA A 44 17.03 -9.95 -1.83
CA ALA A 44 16.85 -10.31 -0.42
C ALA A 44 15.38 -10.54 -0.07
N THR A 45 15.17 -11.37 0.93
CA THR A 45 13.83 -11.62 1.51
C THR A 45 13.84 -11.55 3.02
N GLU A 46 12.69 -11.20 3.60
CA GLU A 46 12.47 -11.29 5.05
C GLU A 46 11.01 -11.66 5.31
N CYS A 47 10.79 -12.65 6.19
CA CYS A 47 9.44 -13.00 6.63
C CYS A 47 8.96 -11.97 7.66
N ILE A 48 7.98 -11.15 7.30
CA ILE A 48 7.45 -10.09 8.16
C ILE A 48 5.94 -10.16 8.24
N ASP A 49 5.42 -10.30 9.45
CA ASP A 49 4.03 -9.99 9.76
C ASP A 49 3.98 -8.56 10.30
N VAL A 50 3.25 -7.66 9.63
CA VAL A 50 3.17 -6.24 10.01
C VAL A 50 2.46 -6.03 11.35
N THR A 51 1.70 -7.02 11.83
CA THR A 51 1.02 -6.97 13.13
C THR A 51 1.95 -7.34 14.29
N SER A 52 3.08 -7.99 14.01
CA SER A 52 4.06 -8.37 15.03
C SER A 52 4.86 -7.17 15.55
N ASN A 53 5.19 -7.20 16.84
CA ASN A 53 5.96 -6.13 17.48
C ASN A 53 7.42 -6.06 16.95
N ASP A 54 7.98 -7.19 16.48
CA ASP A 54 9.34 -7.25 15.91
C ASP A 54 9.40 -6.89 14.41
N ALA A 55 8.27 -6.52 13.80
CA ALA A 55 8.20 -6.17 12.39
C ALA A 55 9.15 -5.02 11.98
N PRO A 56 9.32 -3.95 12.79
CA PRO A 56 10.30 -2.89 12.49
C PRO A 56 11.73 -3.40 12.43
N GLU A 57 12.15 -4.20 13.40
CA GLU A 57 13.51 -4.77 13.42
C GLU A 57 13.74 -5.69 12.22
N ARG A 58 12.73 -6.48 11.83
CA ARG A 58 12.79 -7.31 10.62
C ARG A 58 12.90 -6.46 9.36
N LEU A 59 12.21 -5.32 9.28
CA LEU A 59 12.39 -4.38 8.18
C LEU A 59 13.83 -3.86 8.10
N LEU A 60 14.41 -3.45 9.23
CA LEU A 60 15.79 -2.97 9.27
C LEU A 60 16.79 -4.06 8.85
N ARG A 61 16.56 -5.33 9.25
CA ARG A 61 17.36 -6.45 8.75
C ARG A 61 17.26 -6.63 7.23
N LEU A 62 16.04 -6.47 6.65
CA LEU A 62 15.89 -6.54 5.20
C LEU A 62 16.64 -5.40 4.51
N ILE A 63 16.53 -4.19 5.03
CA ILE A 63 17.26 -3.00 4.53
C ILE A 63 18.77 -3.24 4.57
N GLN A 64 19.28 -3.81 5.66
CA GLN A 64 20.70 -4.15 5.78
C GLN A 64 21.12 -5.21 4.72
N LYS A 65 20.30 -6.24 4.48
CA LYS A 65 20.55 -7.27 3.44
C LYS A 65 20.61 -6.69 2.02
N THR A 66 19.91 -5.58 1.78
CA THR A 66 19.91 -4.90 0.47
C THR A 66 20.98 -3.81 0.35
N GLY A 67 21.72 -3.52 1.42
CA GLY A 67 22.72 -2.44 1.43
C GLY A 67 22.12 -1.03 1.52
N GLY A 68 20.87 -0.90 1.98
CA GLY A 68 20.10 0.33 2.04
C GLY A 68 18.85 0.28 1.15
N ILE A 69 18.02 1.32 1.21
CA ILE A 69 16.84 1.45 0.35
C ILE A 69 16.61 2.91 -0.07
N ASP A 70 16.12 3.13 -1.30
CA ASP A 70 15.66 4.43 -1.81
C ASP A 70 14.13 4.51 -1.84
N LEU A 71 13.44 3.36 -1.88
CA LEU A 71 11.98 3.26 -1.93
C LEU A 71 11.47 2.23 -0.92
N TYR A 72 10.66 2.67 0.03
CA TYR A 72 9.82 1.81 0.82
C TYR A 72 8.42 1.73 0.20
N PHE A 73 8.04 0.55 -0.33
CA PHE A 73 6.73 0.30 -0.92
C PHE A 73 5.87 -0.58 0.00
N HIS A 74 4.78 -0.03 0.53
CA HIS A 74 3.85 -0.72 1.42
C HIS A 74 2.58 -1.15 0.69
N SER A 75 2.43 -2.46 0.50
CA SER A 75 1.26 -3.10 -0.13
C SER A 75 0.58 -4.13 0.77
N SER A 76 1.07 -4.31 2.01
CA SER A 76 0.39 -5.19 2.96
C SER A 76 -0.97 -4.62 3.32
N GLY A 77 -1.97 -5.47 3.27
CA GLY A 77 -3.33 -5.12 3.65
C GLY A 77 -4.28 -6.27 3.40
N ILE A 78 -5.35 -6.29 4.15
CA ILE A 78 -6.47 -7.22 4.02
C ILE A 78 -7.78 -6.44 3.90
N GLY A 79 -8.83 -7.10 3.43
CA GLY A 79 -10.15 -6.51 3.36
C GLY A 79 -11.20 -7.59 3.16
N TYR A 80 -12.33 -7.39 3.80
CA TYR A 80 -13.47 -8.28 3.74
C TYR A 80 -14.73 -7.48 3.41
N GLN A 81 -15.64 -8.08 2.66
CA GLN A 81 -17.05 -7.70 2.76
C GLN A 81 -17.56 -8.24 4.10
N ASN A 82 -18.20 -7.37 4.89
CA ASN A 82 -18.56 -7.67 6.27
C ASN A 82 -19.86 -6.95 6.69
N THR A 83 -20.94 -7.25 5.99
CA THR A 83 -22.28 -6.67 6.27
C THR A 83 -22.85 -7.12 7.61
N GLU A 84 -22.42 -8.28 8.10
CA GLU A 84 -22.83 -8.82 9.41
C GLU A 84 -22.01 -8.26 10.58
N LEU A 85 -21.05 -7.38 10.29
CA LEU A 85 -20.16 -6.75 11.28
C LEU A 85 -19.43 -7.77 12.16
N ASP A 86 -18.92 -8.83 11.56
CA ASP A 86 -18.06 -9.81 12.24
C ASP A 86 -16.82 -9.08 12.81
N MET A 87 -16.73 -9.04 14.14
CA MET A 87 -15.72 -8.27 14.85
C MET A 87 -14.29 -8.83 14.69
N GLU A 88 -14.13 -10.12 14.47
CA GLU A 88 -12.82 -10.72 14.21
C GLU A 88 -12.24 -10.16 12.88
N ARG A 89 -13.06 -10.10 11.83
CA ARG A 89 -12.68 -9.52 10.54
C ARG A 89 -12.43 -8.01 10.63
N GLU A 90 -13.28 -7.28 11.37
CA GLU A 90 -13.09 -5.83 11.57
C GLU A 90 -11.76 -5.55 12.28
N LEU A 91 -11.52 -6.21 13.42
CA LEU A 91 -10.30 -6.01 14.21
C LEU A 91 -9.05 -6.46 13.45
N ALA A 92 -9.06 -7.62 12.78
CA ALA A 92 -7.94 -8.07 11.96
C ALA A 92 -7.62 -7.05 10.83
N THR A 93 -8.66 -6.44 10.24
CA THR A 93 -8.50 -5.41 9.20
C THR A 93 -7.86 -4.14 9.78
N VAL A 94 -8.31 -3.68 10.94
CA VAL A 94 -7.74 -2.50 11.61
C VAL A 94 -6.29 -2.77 12.03
N GLU A 95 -6.02 -3.92 12.65
CA GLU A 95 -4.67 -4.28 13.11
C GLU A 95 -3.68 -4.34 11.93
N THR A 96 -4.07 -4.96 10.83
CA THR A 96 -3.18 -5.05 9.66
C THR A 96 -3.04 -3.72 8.92
N ASN A 97 -4.16 -3.07 8.58
CA ASN A 97 -4.18 -1.94 7.65
C ASN A 97 -3.91 -0.59 8.30
N ALA A 98 -4.18 -0.44 9.60
CA ALA A 98 -3.92 0.79 10.33
C ALA A 98 -2.70 0.64 11.25
N VAL A 99 -2.78 -0.22 12.25
CA VAL A 99 -1.69 -0.38 13.25
C VAL A 99 -0.42 -0.89 12.59
N GLY A 100 -0.49 -2.00 11.85
CA GLY A 100 0.64 -2.59 11.15
C GLY A 100 1.24 -1.64 10.10
N MET A 101 0.40 -0.96 9.32
CA MET A 101 0.85 0.04 8.35
C MET A 101 1.58 1.19 9.05
N THR A 102 1.01 1.76 10.12
CA THR A 102 1.64 2.85 10.88
C THR A 102 3.00 2.45 11.44
N ARG A 103 3.08 1.26 12.04
CA ARG A 103 4.34 0.68 12.57
C ARG A 103 5.41 0.60 11.49
N MET A 104 5.08 0.08 10.33
CA MET A 104 6.03 -0.15 9.25
C MET A 104 6.43 1.13 8.51
N VAL A 105 5.47 2.02 8.25
CA VAL A 105 5.74 3.34 7.63
C VAL A 105 6.57 4.20 8.58
N GLY A 106 6.27 4.18 9.89
CA GLY A 106 7.06 4.87 10.90
C GLY A 106 8.52 4.39 10.94
N ALA A 107 8.74 3.07 10.90
CA ALA A 107 10.09 2.50 10.86
C ALA A 107 10.87 2.93 9.60
N ALA A 108 10.22 2.89 8.43
CA ALA A 108 10.83 3.36 7.18
C ALA A 108 11.12 4.86 7.20
N PHE A 109 10.21 5.67 7.75
CA PHE A 109 10.37 7.12 7.89
C PHE A 109 11.57 7.46 8.76
N HIS A 110 11.70 6.83 9.94
CA HIS A 110 12.85 7.05 10.82
C HIS A 110 14.17 6.57 10.20
N TYR A 111 14.14 5.46 9.45
CA TYR A 111 15.32 5.04 8.72
C TYR A 111 15.75 6.11 7.70
N PHE A 112 14.85 6.61 6.87
CA PHE A 112 15.16 7.64 5.89
C PHE A 112 15.56 8.97 6.51
N GLU A 113 14.97 9.34 7.65
CA GLU A 113 15.36 10.54 8.39
C GLU A 113 16.81 10.49 8.85
N GLN A 114 17.33 9.32 9.21
CA GLN A 114 18.71 9.09 9.63
C GLN A 114 19.69 8.97 8.45
N HIS A 115 19.20 8.90 7.21
CA HIS A 115 20.00 8.73 5.99
C HIS A 115 19.64 9.81 4.95
N PRO A 116 19.97 11.08 5.20
CA PRO A 116 19.55 12.20 4.35
C PRO A 116 20.37 12.37 3.06
N GLU A 117 21.35 11.50 2.80
CA GLU A 117 22.31 11.61 1.70
C GLU A 117 21.65 11.49 0.31
N HIS A 118 20.49 10.82 0.26
CA HIS A 118 19.77 10.55 -0.97
C HIS A 118 18.30 10.96 -0.87
N LYS A 119 17.69 11.23 -2.02
CA LYS A 119 16.23 11.39 -2.10
C LYS A 119 15.57 10.04 -1.97
N THR A 120 14.63 9.91 -1.06
CA THR A 120 13.95 8.68 -0.73
C THR A 120 12.44 8.79 -0.88
N GLN A 121 11.76 7.66 -1.02
CA GLN A 121 10.33 7.62 -1.26
C GLN A 121 9.64 6.62 -0.33
N ILE A 122 8.50 7.01 0.24
CA ILE A 122 7.56 6.12 0.93
C ILE A 122 6.28 6.08 0.14
N ALA A 123 5.95 4.92 -0.43
CA ALA A 123 4.76 4.72 -1.23
C ALA A 123 3.84 3.69 -0.58
N VAL A 124 2.58 4.04 -0.35
CA VAL A 124 1.62 3.20 0.36
C VAL A 124 0.35 2.99 -0.46
N ILE A 125 -0.10 1.75 -0.54
CA ILE A 125 -1.35 1.40 -1.20
C ILE A 125 -2.53 1.73 -0.27
N SER A 126 -3.25 2.79 -0.58
CA SER A 126 -4.58 3.05 -0.05
C SER A 126 -5.68 2.43 -0.95
N SER A 127 -6.69 3.15 -1.37
CA SER A 127 -7.74 2.71 -2.29
C SER A 127 -8.67 3.87 -2.65
N ILE A 128 -9.40 3.78 -3.74
CA ILE A 128 -10.57 4.64 -3.99
C ILE A 128 -11.65 4.49 -2.90
N ALA A 129 -11.71 3.34 -2.22
CA ALA A 129 -12.62 3.06 -1.10
C ALA A 129 -12.46 4.06 0.08
N ARG A 130 -11.32 4.77 0.14
CA ARG A 130 -11.08 5.86 1.11
C ARG A 130 -12.02 7.07 0.95
N THR A 131 -12.63 7.23 -0.22
CA THR A 131 -13.36 8.46 -0.59
C THR A 131 -14.63 8.64 0.22
N LYS A 132 -15.36 7.58 0.44
CA LYS A 132 -16.61 7.54 1.21
C LYS A 132 -16.63 6.29 2.09
N GLY A 133 -17.40 6.31 3.19
CA GLY A 133 -17.66 5.10 3.97
C GLY A 133 -18.45 4.08 3.16
N LEU A 134 -17.99 2.83 3.12
CA LEU A 134 -18.66 1.74 2.44
C LEU A 134 -19.26 0.78 3.47
N GLY A 135 -20.58 0.68 3.51
CA GLY A 135 -21.30 -0.20 4.45
C GLY A 135 -20.99 -1.69 4.25
N ALA A 136 -20.67 -2.08 3.01
CA ALA A 136 -20.25 -3.45 2.72
C ALA A 136 -18.87 -3.84 3.29
N ALA A 137 -18.01 -2.88 3.61
CA ALA A 137 -16.66 -3.11 4.13
C ALA A 137 -16.21 -1.99 5.09
N PRO A 138 -16.80 -1.90 6.31
CA PRO A 138 -16.63 -0.76 7.20
C PRO A 138 -15.16 -0.55 7.62
N ALA A 139 -14.51 -1.54 8.20
CA ALA A 139 -13.10 -1.44 8.60
C ALA A 139 -12.18 -1.18 7.42
N TYR A 140 -12.41 -1.85 6.28
CA TYR A 140 -11.56 -1.67 5.10
C TYR A 140 -11.59 -0.22 4.59
N SER A 141 -12.79 0.32 4.31
CA SER A 141 -12.90 1.70 3.80
C SER A 141 -12.38 2.73 4.80
N SER A 142 -12.63 2.52 6.09
CA SER A 142 -12.13 3.37 7.18
C SER A 142 -10.61 3.34 7.27
N THR A 143 -9.99 2.16 7.24
CA THR A 143 -8.52 2.04 7.29
C THR A 143 -7.84 2.61 6.04
N LYS A 144 -8.46 2.50 4.86
CA LYS A 144 -7.93 3.14 3.64
C LYS A 144 -8.03 4.68 3.70
N ARG A 145 -9.06 5.21 4.37
CA ARG A 145 -9.14 6.65 4.68
C ARG A 145 -8.05 7.07 5.67
N TYR A 146 -7.86 6.30 6.73
CA TYR A 146 -6.79 6.51 7.69
C TYR A 146 -5.42 6.55 7.00
N THR A 147 -5.10 5.57 6.15
CA THR A 147 -3.84 5.51 5.39
C THR A 147 -3.57 6.82 4.64
N SER A 148 -4.55 7.29 3.85
CA SER A 148 -4.39 8.52 3.08
C SER A 148 -4.17 9.75 3.97
N HIS A 149 -4.93 9.85 5.07
CA HIS A 149 -4.83 10.98 5.99
C HIS A 149 -3.51 10.95 6.77
N TYR A 150 -3.06 9.75 7.17
CA TYR A 150 -1.77 9.59 7.83
C TYR A 150 -0.59 10.03 6.95
N LEU A 151 -0.60 9.68 5.66
CA LEU A 151 0.42 10.15 4.72
C LEU A 151 0.39 11.66 4.52
N GLU A 152 -0.78 12.28 4.50
CA GLU A 152 -0.94 13.74 4.46
C GLU A 152 -0.32 14.39 5.71
N CYS A 153 -0.58 13.84 6.91
CA CYS A 153 0.03 14.30 8.16
C CYS A 153 1.56 14.16 8.14
N LEU A 154 2.10 13.03 7.65
CA LEU A 154 3.55 12.85 7.53
C LEU A 154 4.17 13.81 6.52
N THR A 155 3.47 14.13 5.42
CA THR A 155 3.92 15.15 4.47
C THR A 155 4.02 16.52 5.14
N GLN A 156 3.00 16.91 5.92
CA GLN A 156 3.03 18.14 6.71
C GLN A 156 4.15 18.12 7.74
N LEU A 157 4.36 16.99 8.43
CA LEU A 157 5.45 16.81 9.38
C LEU A 157 6.83 17.03 8.72
N CYS A 158 7.04 16.52 7.51
CA CYS A 158 8.25 16.79 6.74
C CYS A 158 8.47 18.29 6.54
N HIS A 159 7.44 19.05 6.19
CA HIS A 159 7.54 20.52 6.06
C HIS A 159 7.86 21.20 7.39
N ILE A 160 7.18 20.83 8.49
CA ILE A 160 7.44 21.39 9.83
C ILE A 160 8.88 21.15 10.27
N ARG A 161 9.44 19.98 9.95
CA ARG A 161 10.79 19.56 10.36
C ARG A 161 11.87 19.85 9.32
N HIS A 162 11.53 20.54 8.22
CA HIS A 162 12.43 20.85 7.10
C HIS A 162 13.09 19.61 6.47
N ILE A 163 12.40 18.47 6.45
CA ILE A 163 12.84 17.23 5.81
C ILE A 163 12.47 17.27 4.33
N ASN A 164 13.47 17.51 3.47
CA ASN A 164 13.25 17.74 2.02
C ASN A 164 13.67 16.55 1.15
N HIS A 165 14.17 15.47 1.75
CA HIS A 165 14.68 14.29 1.06
C HIS A 165 13.70 13.11 1.06
N ILE A 166 12.61 13.15 1.83
CA ILE A 166 11.58 12.11 1.89
C ILE A 166 10.35 12.57 1.12
N SER A 167 9.95 11.81 0.10
CA SER A 167 8.69 12.00 -0.63
C SER A 167 7.67 10.93 -0.24
N LEU A 168 6.41 11.34 -0.01
CA LEU A 168 5.33 10.42 0.36
C LEU A 168 4.31 10.31 -0.78
N HIS A 169 3.86 9.08 -1.07
CA HIS A 169 2.99 8.77 -2.19
C HIS A 169 1.78 7.94 -1.72
N ASP A 170 0.59 8.50 -1.85
CA ASP A 170 -0.68 7.83 -1.61
C ASP A 170 -1.20 7.20 -2.92
N ILE A 171 -1.11 5.89 -3.03
CA ILE A 171 -1.50 5.15 -4.23
C ILE A 171 -2.93 4.65 -4.05
N ARG A 172 -3.82 5.07 -4.96
CA ARG A 172 -5.27 4.85 -4.89
C ARG A 172 -5.77 4.00 -6.06
N PRO A 173 -5.59 2.67 -6.01
CA PRO A 173 -6.19 1.79 -7.01
C PRO A 173 -7.70 1.66 -6.81
N GLY A 174 -8.41 1.34 -7.90
CA GLY A 174 -9.75 0.77 -7.86
C GLY A 174 -9.69 -0.75 -7.68
N PHE A 175 -10.62 -1.49 -8.31
CA PHE A 175 -10.62 -2.95 -8.26
C PHE A 175 -9.51 -3.53 -9.13
N VAL A 176 -8.64 -4.34 -8.52
CA VAL A 176 -7.49 -4.97 -9.18
C VAL A 176 -7.58 -6.48 -8.98
N ARG A 177 -7.50 -7.26 -10.04
CA ARG A 177 -7.48 -8.74 -9.97
C ARG A 177 -6.28 -9.20 -9.15
N THR A 178 -6.55 -9.57 -7.91
CA THR A 178 -5.57 -10.03 -6.91
C THR A 178 -6.26 -11.01 -5.98
N PRO A 179 -5.53 -11.82 -5.21
CA PRO A 179 -6.11 -12.70 -4.20
C PRO A 179 -6.98 -12.00 -3.14
N LEU A 180 -6.87 -10.68 -2.99
CA LEU A 180 -7.69 -9.89 -2.07
C LEU A 180 -9.18 -9.86 -2.45
N ILE A 181 -9.47 -9.94 -3.76
CA ILE A 181 -10.85 -9.90 -4.30
C ILE A 181 -11.16 -11.15 -5.14
N ASP A 182 -10.40 -12.23 -4.91
CA ASP A 182 -10.61 -13.50 -5.62
C ASP A 182 -12.01 -14.06 -5.34
N GLY A 183 -12.64 -14.60 -6.39
CA GLY A 183 -14.03 -15.07 -6.33
C GLY A 183 -15.11 -13.99 -6.47
N SER A 184 -14.74 -12.70 -6.53
CA SER A 184 -15.68 -11.58 -6.71
C SER A 184 -15.54 -10.98 -8.10
N SER A 185 -16.67 -10.72 -8.77
CA SER A 185 -16.71 -10.01 -10.05
C SER A 185 -17.09 -8.54 -9.81
N TYR A 186 -16.13 -7.64 -9.98
CA TYR A 186 -16.36 -6.20 -9.88
C TYR A 186 -16.28 -5.54 -11.26
N PRO A 187 -17.05 -4.48 -11.51
CA PRO A 187 -16.91 -3.72 -12.74
C PRO A 187 -15.54 -3.06 -12.84
N LEU A 188 -15.03 -2.93 -14.06
CA LEU A 188 -13.77 -2.21 -14.34
C LEU A 188 -12.52 -2.80 -13.66
N GLN A 189 -12.50 -4.10 -13.32
CA GLN A 189 -11.31 -4.74 -12.76
C GLN A 189 -10.10 -4.55 -13.67
N MET A 190 -8.98 -4.17 -13.05
CA MET A 190 -7.70 -3.95 -13.71
C MET A 190 -6.77 -5.14 -13.51
N ASP A 191 -5.86 -5.33 -14.46
CA ASP A 191 -4.75 -6.26 -14.34
C ASP A 191 -3.66 -5.68 -13.41
N ALA A 192 -3.10 -6.52 -12.51
CA ALA A 192 -2.13 -6.08 -11.52
C ALA A 192 -0.81 -5.57 -12.15
N THR A 193 -0.39 -6.16 -13.29
CA THR A 193 0.82 -5.72 -14.00
C THR A 193 0.62 -4.33 -14.61
N GLN A 194 -0.57 -4.06 -15.19
CA GLN A 194 -0.89 -2.72 -15.71
C GLN A 194 -0.95 -1.69 -14.59
N VAL A 195 -1.52 -2.05 -13.44
CA VAL A 195 -1.54 -1.21 -12.24
C VAL A 195 -0.12 -0.90 -11.77
N ALA A 196 0.75 -1.90 -11.67
CA ALA A 196 2.15 -1.71 -11.27
C ALA A 196 2.89 -0.73 -12.20
N ARG A 197 2.70 -0.84 -13.53
CA ARG A 197 3.29 0.11 -14.49
C ARG A 197 2.78 1.53 -14.31
N GLN A 198 1.50 1.73 -13.99
CA GLN A 198 0.94 3.06 -13.71
C GLN A 198 1.48 3.63 -12.40
N ILE A 199 1.62 2.80 -11.36
CA ILE A 199 2.25 3.17 -10.09
C ILE A 199 3.66 3.69 -10.35
N MET A 200 4.47 2.94 -11.09
CA MET A 200 5.84 3.33 -11.40
C MET A 200 5.93 4.69 -12.10
N ARG A 201 5.07 4.94 -13.10
CA ARG A 201 5.01 6.25 -13.76
C ARG A 201 4.66 7.39 -12.80
N GLY A 202 3.79 7.12 -11.82
CA GLY A 202 3.44 8.09 -10.79
C GLY A 202 4.61 8.39 -9.84
N LEU A 203 5.33 7.35 -9.42
CA LEU A 203 6.52 7.48 -8.57
C LEU A 203 7.66 8.22 -9.28
N GLU A 204 7.95 7.87 -10.53
CA GLU A 204 8.94 8.56 -11.38
C GLU A 204 8.63 10.07 -11.55
N ARG A 205 7.33 10.43 -11.55
CA ARG A 205 6.87 11.82 -11.62
C ARG A 205 6.71 12.50 -10.26
N GLN A 206 7.10 11.83 -9.19
CA GLN A 206 7.00 12.34 -7.81
C GLN A 206 5.57 12.80 -7.43
N GLN A 207 4.55 12.10 -7.91
CA GLN A 207 3.15 12.45 -7.62
C GLN A 207 2.80 12.07 -6.18
N ALA A 208 2.42 13.03 -5.36
CA ALA A 208 1.99 12.78 -3.97
C ALA A 208 0.74 11.89 -3.89
N VAL A 209 -0.17 12.00 -4.88
CA VAL A 209 -1.38 11.17 -4.99
C VAL A 209 -1.43 10.52 -6.37
N ILE A 210 -1.48 9.18 -6.38
CA ILE A 210 -1.48 8.38 -7.61
C ILE A 210 -2.80 7.60 -7.68
N THR A 211 -3.84 8.19 -8.27
CA THR A 211 -5.09 7.48 -8.55
C THR A 211 -4.95 6.69 -9.85
N ILE A 212 -5.04 5.39 -9.73
CA ILE A 212 -4.85 4.47 -10.85
C ILE A 212 -6.10 4.41 -11.71
N ASP A 213 -5.91 4.65 -13.04
CA ASP A 213 -6.91 4.69 -14.08
C ASP A 213 -7.83 5.92 -14.02
N TRP A 214 -8.03 6.57 -15.19
CA TRP A 214 -8.83 7.77 -15.32
C TRP A 214 -10.32 7.54 -15.00
N ARG A 215 -10.84 6.33 -15.26
CA ARG A 215 -12.24 5.96 -14.97
C ARG A 215 -12.53 6.05 -13.48
N TYR A 216 -11.59 5.60 -12.65
CA TYR A 216 -11.72 5.73 -11.20
C TYR A 216 -11.51 7.17 -10.71
N ARG A 217 -10.71 7.98 -11.41
CA ARG A 217 -10.63 9.43 -11.10
C ARG A 217 -11.99 10.10 -11.30
N LEU A 218 -12.66 9.81 -12.40
CA LEU A 218 -14.00 10.33 -12.68
C LEU A 218 -15.01 9.82 -11.65
N LEU A 219 -15.02 8.51 -11.34
CA LEU A 219 -15.89 7.91 -10.34
C LEU A 219 -15.72 8.59 -8.97
N VAL A 220 -14.49 8.77 -8.51
CA VAL A 220 -14.19 9.42 -7.23
C VAL A 220 -14.63 10.89 -7.24
N ALA A 221 -14.45 11.62 -8.35
CA ALA A 221 -14.93 12.99 -8.49
C ALA A 221 -16.45 13.04 -8.35
N LEU A 222 -17.18 12.14 -8.99
CA LEU A 222 -18.65 12.05 -8.86
C LEU A 222 -19.06 11.67 -7.42
N TRP A 223 -18.35 10.76 -6.77
CA TRP A 223 -18.62 10.39 -5.38
C TRP A 223 -18.48 11.59 -4.42
N HIS A 224 -17.51 12.47 -4.66
CA HIS A 224 -17.35 13.68 -3.85
C HIS A 224 -18.57 14.63 -3.92
N LEU A 225 -19.27 14.68 -5.04
CA LEU A 225 -20.44 15.52 -5.23
C LEU A 225 -21.68 15.00 -4.48
N ILE A 226 -21.73 13.71 -4.15
CA ILE A 226 -22.88 13.12 -3.45
C ILE A 226 -22.85 13.57 -1.98
N PRO A 227 -23.87 14.29 -1.49
CA PRO A 227 -23.92 14.72 -0.10
C PRO A 227 -24.06 13.51 0.84
N ARG A 228 -23.59 13.67 2.08
CA ARG A 228 -23.56 12.59 3.07
C ARG A 228 -24.94 11.96 3.32
N TRP A 229 -25.99 12.78 3.40
CA TRP A 229 -27.36 12.30 3.67
C TRP A 229 -27.90 11.37 2.58
N LEU A 230 -27.48 11.58 1.33
CA LEU A 230 -27.83 10.72 0.20
C LEU A 230 -26.93 9.47 0.18
N TRP A 231 -25.60 9.66 0.32
CA TRP A 231 -24.64 8.56 0.28
C TRP A 231 -24.98 7.42 1.22
N VAL A 232 -25.31 7.73 2.49
CA VAL A 232 -25.60 6.70 3.52
C VAL A 232 -26.89 5.89 3.25
N ARG A 233 -27.69 6.29 2.25
CA ARG A 233 -28.88 5.56 1.83
C ARG A 233 -28.68 4.75 0.55
N LEU A 234 -27.54 4.92 -0.13
CA LEU A 234 -27.25 4.19 -1.36
C LEU A 234 -26.79 2.77 -1.02
N PRO A 235 -27.37 1.72 -1.64
CA PRO A 235 -26.96 0.33 -1.44
C PRO A 235 -25.70 0.03 -2.27
N ILE A 236 -24.57 0.67 -1.90
CA ILE A 236 -23.28 0.46 -2.55
C ILE A 236 -22.56 -0.68 -1.81
N ALA A 237 -22.43 -1.81 -2.51
CA ALA A 237 -21.74 -3.02 -2.05
C ALA A 237 -20.38 -3.21 -2.76
#